data_ae440629f8fe45e0e5fad4afb29fb9b7
#
_entry.id   ae440629f8fe45e0e5fad4afb29fb9b7
#
_cell.length_a   1.000
_cell.length_b   1.000
_cell.length_c   1.000
_cell.angle_alpha   90.00
_cell.angle_beta   90.00
_cell.angle_gamma   90.00
#
_symmetry.space_group_name_H-M   'P 1'
#
loop_
_entity.id
_entity.type
_entity.pdbx_description
1 polymer ?
#
loop_
_entity_poly.entity_id
_entity_poly.type
_entity_poly.pdbx_seq_one_letter_code
_entity_poly.pdbx_strand_id
1 'polypeptide(L)'
;NSPSVVVPELREGNFPGYLIPIQNNYVSSINLLKSDYFVRKQITKNITVTGNPRTFTFNLSDLGDNDLSFEPFTETDYTLQWADGQREIIRLAQTSFNAANTTFTITGLSKTGNATLTALCKRNKLTSKDKTINRCNSIVINRSKFAGAGAGTTTTSFNDGLVFNGVYGTRVQDEEISLNVPDIHRVLAVFESNDSNDPQLPRITVSSQTATFTNNVVVGEQFVGENSGAVGRVVLVPGGQQADFVYENDKVFEIGENVTLRDSGIIAQINSIITGDRNLLSSYTVDNGQRLEYVDYGRIVRKKDVSAPTRKLKIIFDNFVNDESSGSIE
;
A
#
# COMPACT_ATOMS: atom_id res chain seq x y z
N ASN A 1 -20.19 0.44 -28.18
CA ASN A 1 -18.83 0.95 -28.47
C ASN A 1 -17.94 0.61 -27.29
N SER A 2 -17.19 -0.47 -27.38
CA SER A 2 -16.18 -0.79 -26.39
C SER A 2 -15.04 0.21 -26.54
N PRO A 3 -14.58 0.86 -25.49
CA PRO A 3 -13.41 1.70 -25.58
C PRO A 3 -12.20 0.83 -25.93
N SER A 4 -11.52 1.18 -27.01
CA SER A 4 -10.26 0.58 -27.36
C SER A 4 -9.20 1.08 -26.35
N VAL A 5 -8.64 0.16 -25.59
CA VAL A 5 -7.47 0.48 -24.77
C VAL A 5 -6.29 0.58 -25.72
N VAL A 6 -5.79 1.80 -25.92
CA VAL A 6 -4.53 1.99 -26.63
C VAL A 6 -3.41 1.67 -25.63
N VAL A 7 -2.83 0.49 -25.79
CA VAL A 7 -1.61 0.14 -25.08
C VAL A 7 -0.46 0.84 -25.82
N PRO A 8 0.30 1.75 -25.20
CA PRO A 8 1.45 2.34 -25.84
C PRO A 8 2.46 1.24 -26.17
N GLU A 9 2.76 1.04 -27.44
CA GLU A 9 3.90 0.21 -27.84
C GLU A 9 5.19 0.84 -27.34
N LEU A 10 5.96 0.10 -26.54
CA LEU A 10 7.34 0.42 -26.25
C LEU A 10 8.14 0.27 -27.54
N ARG A 11 8.34 1.36 -28.26
CA ARG A 11 9.30 1.38 -29.36
C ARG A 11 10.70 1.55 -28.81
N GLU A 12 11.61 0.64 -29.21
CA GLU A 12 13.04 0.85 -29.04
C GLU A 12 13.45 2.17 -29.72
N GLY A 13 13.82 3.13 -28.94
CA GLY A 13 14.30 4.44 -29.35
C GLY A 13 13.95 5.47 -28.28
N ASN A 14 14.84 6.35 -28.03
CA ASN A 14 14.97 7.44 -27.05
C ASN A 14 13.68 8.24 -26.64
N PHE A 15 12.53 7.62 -26.59
CA PHE A 15 11.32 8.25 -26.07
C PHE A 15 11.00 7.65 -24.72
N PRO A 16 10.85 8.47 -23.67
CA PRO A 16 10.35 7.99 -22.39
C PRO A 16 8.95 7.39 -22.62
N GLY A 17 8.76 6.15 -22.12
CA GLY A 17 7.44 5.55 -22.09
C GLY A 17 6.55 6.34 -21.13
N TYR A 18 5.48 6.90 -21.65
CA TYR A 18 4.50 7.60 -20.82
C TYR A 18 3.50 6.58 -20.29
N LEU A 19 3.44 6.40 -18.97
CA LEU A 19 2.32 5.75 -18.34
C LEU A 19 1.15 6.73 -18.30
N ILE A 20 0.18 6.52 -19.16
CA ILE A 20 -1.06 7.32 -19.15
C ILE A 20 -1.93 6.78 -18.02
N PRO A 21 -2.25 7.55 -16.98
CA PRO A 21 -3.16 7.12 -15.96
C PRO A 21 -4.54 6.89 -16.57
N ILE A 22 -5.00 5.64 -16.53
CA ILE A 22 -6.36 5.30 -16.92
C ILE A 22 -7.27 5.67 -15.74
N GLN A 23 -8.19 6.58 -15.98
CA GLN A 23 -9.17 6.94 -14.95
C GLN A 23 -10.04 5.71 -14.63
N ASN A 24 -10.28 5.45 -13.35
CA ASN A 24 -11.01 4.26 -12.88
C ASN A 24 -12.41 4.11 -13.50
N ASN A 25 -13.03 5.18 -13.93
CA ASN A 25 -14.33 5.17 -14.61
C ASN A 25 -14.28 4.65 -16.05
N TYR A 26 -13.10 4.52 -16.66
CA TYR A 26 -12.94 3.95 -18.00
C TYR A 26 -12.59 2.46 -17.99
N VAL A 27 -12.21 1.92 -16.83
CA VAL A 27 -11.89 0.50 -16.68
C VAL A 27 -13.07 -0.19 -16.02
N SER A 28 -13.91 -0.86 -16.79
CA SER A 28 -15.06 -1.61 -16.26
C SER A 28 -14.66 -3.01 -15.77
N SER A 29 -13.72 -3.66 -16.42
CA SER A 29 -13.14 -4.95 -16.00
C SER A 29 -11.88 -5.28 -16.80
N ILE A 30 -10.99 -6.05 -16.18
CA ILE A 30 -9.84 -6.69 -16.85
C ILE A 30 -10.10 -8.20 -16.89
N ASN A 31 -10.13 -8.77 -18.08
CA ASN A 31 -10.26 -10.22 -18.20
C ASN A 31 -8.88 -10.88 -18.06
N LEU A 32 -8.52 -11.21 -16.83
CA LEU A 32 -7.24 -11.84 -16.49
C LEU A 32 -7.08 -13.24 -17.07
N LEU A 33 -8.18 -13.93 -17.43
CA LEU A 33 -8.14 -15.28 -18.00
C LEU A 33 -7.65 -15.31 -19.47
N LYS A 34 -7.64 -14.17 -20.16
CA LYS A 34 -7.20 -14.04 -21.55
C LYS A 34 -5.85 -13.34 -21.71
N SER A 35 -5.24 -12.94 -20.63
CA SER A 35 -3.93 -12.27 -20.68
C SER A 35 -2.83 -13.31 -20.56
N ASP A 36 -2.12 -13.55 -21.65
CA ASP A 36 -0.90 -14.37 -21.65
C ASP A 36 0.25 -13.49 -21.17
N TYR A 37 0.94 -13.96 -20.16
CA TYR A 37 2.11 -13.28 -19.61
C TYR A 37 3.32 -14.21 -19.71
N PHE A 38 4.32 -13.75 -20.46
CA PHE A 38 5.55 -14.51 -20.67
C PHE A 38 6.68 -13.92 -19.86
N VAL A 39 7.44 -14.77 -19.18
CA VAL A 39 8.57 -14.38 -18.34
C VAL A 39 9.73 -15.33 -18.52
N ARG A 40 10.95 -14.79 -18.58
CA ARG A 40 12.15 -15.62 -18.55
C ARG A 40 12.51 -15.94 -17.10
N LYS A 41 12.63 -17.23 -16.79
CA LYS A 41 13.02 -17.73 -15.48
C LYS A 41 14.36 -18.45 -15.54
N GLN A 42 15.09 -18.38 -14.44
CA GLN A 42 16.37 -19.07 -14.27
C GLN A 42 16.24 -20.14 -13.19
N ILE A 43 16.64 -21.36 -13.51
CA ILE A 43 16.66 -22.51 -12.61
C ILE A 43 18.10 -23.02 -12.52
N THR A 44 18.72 -22.86 -11.35
CA THR A 44 20.08 -23.35 -11.12
C THR A 44 20.02 -24.70 -10.41
N LYS A 45 20.65 -25.72 -10.98
CA LYS A 45 20.70 -27.08 -10.46
C LYS A 45 22.09 -27.69 -10.61
N ASN A 46 22.41 -28.58 -9.69
CA ASN A 46 23.59 -29.43 -9.81
C ASN A 46 23.21 -30.73 -10.56
N ILE A 47 23.73 -30.88 -11.76
CA ILE A 47 23.46 -32.04 -12.62
C ILE A 47 24.51 -33.10 -12.31
N THR A 48 24.11 -34.14 -11.58
CA THR A 48 24.98 -35.23 -11.12
C THR A 48 24.83 -36.51 -11.93
N VAL A 49 23.92 -36.53 -12.91
CA VAL A 49 23.63 -37.76 -13.68
C VAL A 49 24.77 -38.15 -14.57
N THR A 50 25.25 -39.39 -14.46
CA THR A 50 26.40 -39.94 -15.20
C THR A 50 25.98 -40.93 -16.30
N GLY A 51 24.69 -41.08 -16.59
CA GLY A 51 24.17 -41.99 -17.64
C GLY A 51 24.66 -41.64 -19.05
N ASN A 52 24.46 -42.53 -19.99
CA ASN A 52 24.71 -42.29 -21.41
C ASN A 52 23.49 -42.69 -22.24
N PRO A 53 22.71 -41.75 -22.80
CA PRO A 53 22.93 -40.30 -22.74
C PRO A 53 22.59 -39.71 -21.35
N ARG A 54 23.27 -38.65 -20.97
CA ARG A 54 23.00 -37.92 -19.73
C ARG A 54 21.66 -37.19 -19.89
N THR A 55 20.72 -37.48 -19.00
CA THR A 55 19.39 -36.88 -19.04
C THR A 55 19.10 -36.20 -17.72
N PHE A 56 18.63 -34.97 -17.77
CA PHE A 56 18.25 -34.21 -16.56
C PHE A 56 16.93 -33.47 -16.76
N THR A 57 16.14 -33.37 -15.68
CA THR A 57 14.84 -32.72 -15.68
C THR A 57 14.86 -31.51 -14.77
N PHE A 58 14.49 -30.37 -15.28
CA PHE A 58 14.24 -29.13 -14.56
C PHE A 58 12.77 -29.02 -14.21
N ASN A 59 12.44 -28.61 -12.99
CA ASN A 59 11.09 -28.48 -12.49
C ASN A 59 10.78 -27.02 -12.15
N LEU A 60 9.65 -26.49 -12.58
CA LEU A 60 9.21 -25.15 -12.20
C LEU A 60 8.87 -25.04 -10.71
N SER A 61 8.48 -26.14 -10.06
CA SER A 61 8.27 -26.18 -8.61
C SER A 61 9.51 -25.76 -7.80
N ASP A 62 10.70 -25.88 -8.38
CA ASP A 62 11.94 -25.42 -7.75
C ASP A 62 12.02 -23.88 -7.59
N LEU A 63 11.19 -23.14 -8.33
CA LEU A 63 11.07 -21.69 -8.22
C LEU A 63 10.03 -21.25 -7.17
N GLY A 64 9.30 -22.19 -6.56
CA GLY A 64 8.23 -21.89 -5.61
C GLY A 64 6.97 -21.25 -6.25
N ASP A 65 6.89 -21.24 -7.58
CA ASP A 65 5.79 -20.66 -8.35
C ASP A 65 5.05 -21.76 -9.14
N ASN A 66 3.86 -22.11 -8.67
CA ASN A 66 3.06 -23.22 -9.24
C ASN A 66 2.18 -22.79 -10.42
N ASP A 67 2.12 -21.49 -10.72
CA ASP A 67 1.28 -20.95 -11.79
C ASP A 67 2.02 -20.76 -13.13
N LEU A 68 3.23 -21.27 -13.20
CA LEU A 68 4.06 -21.24 -14.41
C LEU A 68 3.97 -22.52 -15.20
N SER A 69 4.08 -22.40 -16.52
CA SER A 69 4.35 -23.52 -17.45
C SER A 69 5.49 -23.13 -18.39
N PHE A 70 6.30 -24.11 -18.80
CA PHE A 70 7.28 -23.92 -19.84
C PHE A 70 6.59 -23.71 -21.20
N GLU A 71 7.09 -22.78 -21.99
CA GLU A 71 6.70 -22.63 -23.38
C GLU A 71 7.37 -23.69 -24.25
N PRO A 72 6.81 -24.03 -25.43
CA PRO A 72 7.46 -24.92 -26.37
C PRO A 72 8.91 -24.50 -26.65
N PHE A 73 9.80 -25.48 -26.77
CA PHE A 73 11.22 -25.22 -26.97
C PHE A 73 11.49 -24.48 -28.27
N THR A 74 12.23 -23.37 -28.16
CA THR A 74 12.93 -22.71 -29.27
C THR A 74 14.37 -22.46 -28.86
N GLU A 75 15.29 -22.43 -29.83
CA GLU A 75 16.72 -22.22 -29.55
C GLU A 75 17.03 -20.83 -28.97
N THR A 76 16.13 -19.87 -29.18
CA THR A 76 16.27 -18.50 -28.69
C THR A 76 15.75 -18.31 -27.25
N ASP A 77 14.84 -19.16 -26.81
CA ASP A 77 14.13 -19.01 -25.54
C ASP A 77 14.71 -19.86 -24.42
N TYR A 78 15.56 -20.82 -24.79
CA TYR A 78 16.18 -21.74 -23.84
C TYR A 78 17.70 -21.69 -23.92
N THR A 79 18.34 -21.46 -22.79
CA THR A 79 19.80 -21.46 -22.68
C THR A 79 20.23 -22.20 -21.43
N LEU A 80 21.13 -23.16 -21.56
CA LEU A 80 21.77 -23.82 -20.44
C LEU A 80 23.23 -23.32 -20.34
N GLN A 81 23.58 -22.75 -19.19
CA GLN A 81 24.91 -22.26 -18.90
C GLN A 81 25.49 -23.03 -17.70
N TRP A 82 26.69 -23.54 -17.87
CA TRP A 82 27.44 -24.19 -16.81
C TRP A 82 28.16 -23.15 -15.91
N ALA A 83 28.51 -23.56 -14.69
CA ALA A 83 29.16 -22.68 -13.72
C ALA A 83 30.52 -22.11 -14.21
N ASP A 84 31.17 -22.79 -15.15
CA ASP A 84 32.41 -22.32 -15.79
C ASP A 84 32.16 -21.28 -16.91
N GLY A 85 30.91 -20.87 -17.12
CA GLY A 85 30.51 -19.91 -18.15
C GLY A 85 30.25 -20.50 -19.53
N GLN A 86 30.55 -21.79 -19.76
CA GLN A 86 30.24 -22.42 -21.03
C GLN A 86 28.73 -22.64 -21.22
N ARG A 87 28.28 -22.48 -22.46
CA ARG A 87 26.85 -22.74 -22.80
C ARG A 87 26.75 -24.10 -23.47
N GLU A 88 25.69 -24.82 -23.08
CA GLU A 88 25.27 -26.06 -23.73
C GLU A 88 24.38 -25.71 -24.92
N ILE A 89 24.67 -26.29 -26.08
CA ILE A 89 23.78 -26.17 -27.24
C ILE A 89 22.68 -27.24 -27.10
N ILE A 90 21.46 -26.78 -26.90
CA ILE A 90 20.27 -27.65 -26.79
C ILE A 90 19.58 -27.68 -28.16
N ARG A 91 19.19 -28.86 -28.61
CA ARG A 91 18.42 -29.05 -29.84
C ARG A 91 17.04 -29.62 -29.54
N LEU A 92 16.02 -29.29 -30.34
CA LEU A 92 14.66 -29.75 -30.15
C LEU A 92 14.57 -31.27 -29.94
N ALA A 93 15.34 -32.07 -30.71
CA ALA A 93 15.35 -33.52 -30.58
C ALA A 93 15.86 -34.04 -29.22
N GLN A 94 16.50 -33.23 -28.44
CA GLN A 94 17.04 -33.55 -27.11
C GLN A 94 16.09 -33.15 -25.97
N THR A 95 14.96 -32.52 -26.27
CA THR A 95 14.09 -31.91 -25.29
C THR A 95 12.75 -32.62 -25.21
N SER A 96 12.19 -32.66 -24.01
CA SER A 96 10.81 -33.10 -23.77
C SER A 96 10.18 -32.38 -22.58
N PHE A 97 8.87 -32.30 -22.58
CA PHE A 97 8.07 -31.73 -21.52
C PHE A 97 7.08 -32.74 -20.98
N ASN A 98 6.64 -32.60 -19.74
CA ASN A 98 5.46 -33.34 -19.26
C ASN A 98 4.17 -32.76 -19.86
N ALA A 99 3.04 -33.46 -19.68
CA ALA A 99 1.74 -33.02 -20.21
C ALA A 99 1.26 -31.65 -19.70
N ALA A 100 1.72 -31.24 -18.50
CA ALA A 100 1.38 -29.94 -17.88
C ALA A 100 2.42 -28.84 -18.20
N ASN A 101 3.47 -29.14 -18.95
CA ASN A 101 4.60 -28.25 -19.21
C ASN A 101 5.25 -27.65 -17.95
N THR A 102 5.22 -28.39 -16.83
CA THR A 102 5.85 -27.99 -15.57
C THR A 102 7.25 -28.55 -15.40
N THR A 103 7.63 -29.51 -16.23
CA THR A 103 8.98 -30.07 -16.26
C THR A 103 9.57 -30.02 -17.65
N PHE A 104 10.86 -29.70 -17.72
CA PHE A 104 11.65 -29.65 -18.93
C PHE A 104 12.83 -30.61 -18.82
N THR A 105 12.90 -31.60 -19.69
CA THR A 105 13.94 -32.62 -19.69
C THR A 105 14.86 -32.44 -20.88
N ILE A 106 16.16 -32.48 -20.62
CA ILE A 106 17.21 -32.43 -21.64
C ILE A 106 17.96 -33.76 -21.63
N THR A 107 18.15 -34.34 -22.80
CA THR A 107 18.92 -35.60 -23.01
C THR A 107 20.19 -35.32 -23.80
N GLY A 108 21.27 -35.97 -23.45
CA GLY A 108 22.57 -35.83 -24.19
C GLY A 108 23.42 -34.69 -23.71
N LEU A 109 23.34 -34.32 -22.43
CA LEU A 109 24.19 -33.29 -21.83
C LEU A 109 25.68 -33.67 -21.93
N SER A 110 26.52 -32.67 -22.21
CA SER A 110 27.96 -32.88 -22.44
C SER A 110 28.75 -33.20 -21.16
N LYS A 111 28.32 -32.61 -20.02
CA LYS A 111 29.04 -32.77 -18.75
C LYS A 111 28.10 -32.74 -17.55
N THR A 112 28.67 -32.87 -16.37
CA THR A 112 27.99 -32.76 -15.06
C THR A 112 28.48 -31.50 -14.33
N GLY A 113 27.76 -31.05 -13.33
CA GLY A 113 28.07 -29.91 -12.50
C GLY A 113 26.91 -28.92 -12.33
N ASN A 114 27.19 -27.79 -11.72
CA ASN A 114 26.20 -26.75 -11.58
C ASN A 114 25.90 -26.11 -12.94
N ALA A 115 24.62 -26.02 -13.26
CA ALA A 115 24.13 -25.40 -14.48
C ALA A 115 22.89 -24.56 -14.20
N THR A 116 22.75 -23.45 -14.93
CA THR A 116 21.60 -22.57 -14.89
C THR A 116 20.87 -22.64 -16.21
N LEU A 117 19.62 -23.14 -16.16
CA LEU A 117 18.68 -23.08 -17.26
C LEU A 117 17.97 -21.72 -17.24
N THR A 118 18.07 -20.97 -18.34
CA THR A 118 17.18 -19.84 -18.60
C THR A 118 16.13 -20.31 -19.60
N ALA A 119 14.85 -20.19 -19.25
CA ALA A 119 13.74 -20.67 -20.05
C ALA A 119 12.61 -19.64 -20.12
N LEU A 120 11.92 -19.60 -21.25
CA LEU A 120 10.69 -18.85 -21.40
C LEU A 120 9.54 -19.64 -20.77
N CYS A 121 8.83 -18.97 -19.85
CA CYS A 121 7.67 -19.56 -19.17
C CYS A 121 6.47 -18.67 -19.39
N LYS A 122 5.30 -19.33 -19.48
CA LYS A 122 4.00 -18.69 -19.50
C LYS A 122 3.41 -18.71 -18.09
N ARG A 123 2.90 -17.59 -17.62
CA ARG A 123 2.11 -17.55 -16.39
C ARG A 123 0.64 -17.83 -16.72
N ASN A 124 0.11 -18.89 -16.15
CA ASN A 124 -1.25 -19.38 -16.45
C ASN A 124 -2.35 -18.59 -15.71
N LYS A 125 -1.99 -17.91 -14.64
CA LYS A 125 -2.89 -17.02 -13.89
C LYS A 125 -2.20 -15.73 -13.57
N LEU A 126 -2.83 -14.63 -13.91
CA LEU A 126 -2.53 -13.34 -13.35
C LEU A 126 -3.48 -13.13 -12.16
N THR A 127 -2.96 -13.22 -10.97
CA THR A 127 -3.69 -12.79 -9.77
C THR A 127 -3.30 -11.34 -9.52
N SER A 128 -4.29 -10.44 -9.53
CA SER A 128 -4.05 -9.11 -8.99
C SER A 128 -3.71 -9.24 -7.51
N LYS A 129 -2.68 -8.57 -7.07
CA LYS A 129 -2.44 -8.40 -5.64
C LYS A 129 -3.40 -7.34 -5.12
N ASP A 130 -4.03 -7.62 -3.99
CA ASP A 130 -4.85 -6.64 -3.31
C ASP A 130 -3.95 -5.61 -2.62
N LYS A 131 -4.21 -4.33 -2.86
CA LYS A 131 -3.52 -3.27 -2.11
C LYS A 131 -3.98 -3.28 -0.67
N THR A 132 -3.04 -3.30 0.25
CA THR A 132 -3.31 -3.18 1.69
C THR A 132 -3.46 -1.71 2.05
N ILE A 133 -4.53 -1.39 2.79
CA ILE A 133 -4.77 -0.04 3.30
C ILE A 133 -4.29 0.02 4.75
N ASN A 134 -3.37 0.95 5.03
CA ASN A 134 -3.04 1.36 6.38
C ASN A 134 -4.09 2.37 6.84
N ARG A 135 -4.95 1.95 7.76
CA ARG A 135 -6.10 2.74 8.22
C ARG A 135 -5.70 3.62 9.40
N CYS A 136 -6.22 4.83 9.42
CA CYS A 136 -6.06 5.79 10.52
C CYS A 136 -4.60 6.08 10.89
N ASN A 137 -3.72 6.11 9.90
CA ASN A 137 -2.37 6.61 10.11
C ASN A 137 -2.43 8.07 10.58
N SER A 138 -1.48 8.49 11.40
CA SER A 138 -1.49 9.84 11.94
C SER A 138 -0.12 10.47 11.97
N ILE A 139 -0.09 11.78 11.74
CA ILE A 139 1.12 12.60 11.82
C ILE A 139 0.83 13.84 12.66
N VAL A 140 1.80 14.24 13.49
CA VAL A 140 1.69 15.47 14.28
C VAL A 140 2.68 16.49 13.74
N ILE A 141 2.16 17.65 13.32
CA ILE A 141 2.96 18.79 12.95
C ILE A 141 3.13 19.65 14.20
N ASN A 142 4.31 19.62 14.76
CA ASN A 142 4.64 20.29 16.03
C ASN A 142 5.57 21.48 15.85
N ARG A 143 5.65 22.05 14.65
CA ARG A 143 6.42 23.25 14.35
C ARG A 143 5.50 24.42 14.07
N SER A 144 5.81 25.55 14.68
CA SER A 144 5.10 26.81 14.46
C SER A 144 6.08 27.98 14.56
N LYS A 145 5.83 29.02 13.79
CA LYS A 145 6.57 30.29 13.93
C LYS A 145 6.11 31.11 15.15
N PHE A 146 5.03 30.71 15.82
CA PHE A 146 4.52 31.44 16.98
C PHE A 146 5.06 30.86 18.28
N ALA A 147 5.67 31.70 19.11
CA ALA A 147 6.07 31.30 20.45
C ALA A 147 4.84 30.94 21.32
N GLY A 148 5.01 29.97 22.19
CA GLY A 148 3.92 29.52 23.08
C GLY A 148 2.81 28.70 22.43
N ALA A 149 2.95 28.33 21.15
CA ALA A 149 1.99 27.51 20.45
C ALA A 149 2.05 26.02 20.87
N GLY A 150 2.95 25.66 21.80
CA GLY A 150 3.21 24.26 22.15
C GLY A 150 4.00 23.47 21.09
N ALA A 151 4.21 24.06 19.93
CA ALA A 151 5.06 23.52 18.90
C ALA A 151 6.53 23.89 19.16
N GLY A 152 7.45 23.09 18.61
CA GLY A 152 8.88 23.34 18.77
C GLY A 152 9.30 24.65 18.16
N THR A 153 9.47 25.66 19.02
CA THR A 153 10.06 26.96 18.69
C THR A 153 11.38 27.10 19.44
N THR A 154 12.42 27.55 18.77
CA THR A 154 13.65 27.90 19.45
C THR A 154 13.59 29.37 19.82
N THR A 155 13.89 29.71 21.10
CA THR A 155 13.87 31.07 21.59
C THR A 155 15.09 31.88 21.17
N THR A 156 16.06 31.28 20.51
CA THR A 156 17.41 31.88 20.38
C THR A 156 17.75 32.42 19.01
N SER A 157 17.03 32.04 17.97
CA SER A 157 17.25 32.65 16.66
C SER A 157 16.12 32.27 15.70
N PHE A 158 15.68 33.23 14.93
CA PHE A 158 14.73 32.98 13.85
C PHE A 158 13.64 32.01 14.27
N ASN A 159 12.90 32.33 15.29
CA ASN A 159 11.79 31.57 15.84
C ASN A 159 10.87 30.96 14.78
N ASP A 160 11.47 30.22 13.91
CA ASP A 160 10.82 29.56 12.79
C ASP A 160 10.35 28.16 13.16
N GLY A 161 10.50 27.79 14.42
CA GLY A 161 10.12 26.49 14.92
C GLY A 161 10.95 25.36 14.34
N LEU A 162 12.19 25.61 13.95
CA LEU A 162 13.08 24.60 13.38
C LEU A 162 13.60 23.62 14.43
N VAL A 163 12.71 23.03 15.20
CA VAL A 163 13.02 21.79 15.90
C VAL A 163 12.91 20.66 14.89
N PHE A 164 13.96 19.87 14.77
CA PHE A 164 13.90 18.67 13.94
C PHE A 164 12.83 17.73 14.50
N ASN A 165 11.82 17.48 13.72
CA ASN A 165 10.90 16.38 13.93
C ASN A 165 10.86 15.54 12.64
N GLY A 166 10.28 14.38 12.65
CA GLY A 166 10.23 13.50 11.50
C GLY A 166 9.46 14.03 10.27
N VAL A 167 9.02 15.30 10.28
CA VAL A 167 8.18 15.90 9.23
C VAL A 167 8.94 16.97 8.44
N TYR A 168 10.13 16.69 8.00
CA TYR A 168 10.93 17.48 7.03
C TYR A 168 10.83 19.01 7.16
N GLY A 169 10.78 19.52 8.38
CA GLY A 169 10.76 20.96 8.61
C GLY A 169 9.44 21.67 8.37
N THR A 170 8.38 20.95 8.02
CA THR A 170 7.05 21.51 7.78
C THR A 170 6.49 22.20 9.02
N ARG A 171 5.92 23.38 8.83
CA ARG A 171 5.27 24.17 9.87
C ARG A 171 3.76 24.12 9.69
N VAL A 172 3.03 24.35 10.77
CA VAL A 172 1.56 24.42 10.73
C VAL A 172 1.04 25.55 9.82
N GLN A 173 1.85 26.61 9.59
CA GLN A 173 1.51 27.75 8.72
C GLN A 173 1.79 27.51 7.25
N ASP A 174 2.50 26.46 6.89
CA ASP A 174 2.83 26.19 5.51
C ASP A 174 1.55 25.98 4.69
N GLU A 175 1.54 26.40 3.46
CA GLU A 175 0.40 26.22 2.55
C GLU A 175 0.23 24.75 2.20
N GLU A 176 1.36 24.04 2.01
CA GLU A 176 1.41 22.62 1.75
C GLU A 176 2.07 21.89 2.91
N ILE A 177 1.41 20.88 3.43
CA ILE A 177 1.90 20.02 4.52
C ILE A 177 2.04 18.60 4.00
N SER A 178 3.28 18.10 3.93
CA SER A 178 3.57 16.72 3.53
C SER A 178 3.07 15.74 4.60
N LEU A 179 2.43 14.66 4.16
CA LEU A 179 2.03 13.55 5.01
C LEU A 179 3.12 12.47 5.16
N ASN A 180 4.25 12.68 4.46
CA ASN A 180 5.45 11.85 4.54
C ASN A 180 5.26 10.38 4.09
N VAL A 181 4.17 10.09 3.43
CA VAL A 181 3.88 8.81 2.79
C VAL A 181 3.28 9.04 1.42
N PRO A 182 3.53 8.17 0.46
CA PRO A 182 2.90 8.22 -0.86
C PRO A 182 1.48 7.63 -0.81
N ASP A 183 0.78 7.76 -1.91
CA ASP A 183 -0.47 7.05 -2.22
C ASP A 183 -1.55 7.20 -1.13
N ILE A 184 -1.87 8.45 -0.80
CA ILE A 184 -2.93 8.77 0.16
C ILE A 184 -4.28 8.40 -0.43
N HIS A 185 -5.00 7.52 0.27
CA HIS A 185 -6.37 7.17 -0.09
C HIS A 185 -7.35 8.30 0.27
N ARG A 186 -7.27 8.79 1.51
CA ARG A 186 -8.10 9.91 1.99
C ARG A 186 -7.54 10.49 3.28
N VAL A 187 -7.87 11.76 3.54
CA VAL A 187 -7.64 12.40 4.84
C VAL A 187 -8.96 12.40 5.60
N LEU A 188 -8.94 11.93 6.83
CA LEU A 188 -10.11 11.78 7.69
C LEU A 188 -10.36 13.01 8.56
N ALA A 189 -9.29 13.62 9.09
CA ALA A 189 -9.38 14.81 9.93
C ALA A 189 -8.05 15.56 10.00
N VAL A 190 -8.16 16.85 10.30
CA VAL A 190 -7.03 17.74 10.60
C VAL A 190 -7.39 18.50 11.88
N PHE A 191 -6.92 18.04 13.02
CA PHE A 191 -7.21 18.68 14.31
C PHE A 191 -6.15 19.72 14.65
N GLU A 192 -6.56 20.93 15.03
CA GLU A 192 -5.70 21.95 15.62
C GLU A 192 -5.89 21.96 17.13
N SER A 193 -4.79 21.89 17.89
CA SER A 193 -4.82 21.94 19.34
C SER A 193 -5.43 23.25 19.86
N ASN A 194 -6.20 23.15 20.92
CA ASN A 194 -6.72 24.34 21.64
C ASN A 194 -5.71 24.94 22.64
N ASP A 195 -4.66 24.18 22.98
CA ASP A 195 -3.65 24.56 23.95
C ASP A 195 -2.22 24.30 23.43
N SER A 196 -1.26 24.04 24.30
CA SER A 196 0.13 23.72 23.98
C SER A 196 0.42 22.23 23.84
N ASN A 197 -0.56 21.37 24.12
CA ASN A 197 -0.43 19.92 24.02
C ASN A 197 -0.68 19.44 22.59
N ASP A 198 -0.55 18.14 22.37
CA ASP A 198 -0.96 17.55 21.10
C ASP A 198 -2.48 17.59 20.96
N PRO A 199 -2.98 17.77 19.74
CA PRO A 199 -4.42 17.85 19.49
C PRO A 199 -5.18 16.63 20.05
N GLN A 200 -6.25 16.91 20.80
CA GLN A 200 -7.16 15.89 21.32
C GLN A 200 -8.18 15.51 20.26
N LEU A 201 -8.35 14.20 20.07
CA LEU A 201 -9.42 13.67 19.25
C LEU A 201 -10.71 13.60 20.07
N PRO A 202 -11.88 13.60 19.40
CA PRO A 202 -13.11 13.15 20.03
C PRO A 202 -12.91 11.77 20.64
N ARG A 203 -13.46 11.55 21.83
CA ARG A 203 -13.34 10.29 22.56
C ARG A 203 -14.69 9.87 23.13
N ILE A 204 -15.02 8.60 22.97
CA ILE A 204 -16.10 7.95 23.71
C ILE A 204 -15.52 7.07 24.80
N THR A 205 -16.22 7.01 25.93
CA THR A 205 -16.06 5.97 26.94
C THR A 205 -17.33 5.15 26.97
N VAL A 206 -17.19 3.84 26.87
CA VAL A 206 -18.33 2.93 26.77
C VAL A 206 -18.44 2.00 27.98
N SER A 207 -19.64 1.57 28.28
CA SER A 207 -19.88 0.41 29.14
C SER A 207 -20.06 -0.80 28.24
N SER A 208 -19.15 -1.72 28.26
CA SER A 208 -19.33 -3.00 27.59
C SER A 208 -19.79 -4.03 28.62
N GLN A 209 -20.86 -4.75 28.33
CA GLN A 209 -21.25 -5.91 29.12
C GLN A 209 -20.29 -7.07 28.98
N THR A 210 -19.41 -7.01 27.98
CA THR A 210 -18.30 -7.95 27.76
C THR A 210 -16.98 -7.25 28.05
N ALA A 211 -16.15 -7.83 28.90
CA ALA A 211 -14.84 -7.33 29.34
C ALA A 211 -13.78 -7.16 28.21
N THR A 212 -14.21 -6.97 26.97
CA THR A 212 -13.42 -7.20 25.77
C THR A 212 -13.41 -6.04 24.79
N PHE A 213 -14.04 -4.88 25.10
CA PHE A 213 -14.03 -3.73 24.17
C PHE A 213 -12.59 -3.38 23.76
N THR A 214 -11.73 -3.11 24.72
CA THR A 214 -10.35 -2.68 24.46
C THR A 214 -9.52 -3.68 23.65
N ASN A 215 -9.80 -4.97 23.78
CA ASN A 215 -8.99 -6.03 23.15
C ASN A 215 -9.50 -6.43 21.76
N ASN A 216 -10.76 -6.14 21.45
CA ASN A 216 -11.40 -6.63 20.22
C ASN A 216 -11.77 -5.51 19.25
N VAL A 217 -11.68 -4.26 19.66
CA VAL A 217 -11.93 -3.11 18.77
C VAL A 217 -10.77 -3.00 17.77
N VAL A 218 -11.12 -2.87 16.50
CA VAL A 218 -10.15 -2.78 15.41
C VAL A 218 -9.95 -1.31 15.04
N VAL A 219 -8.71 -0.83 15.06
CA VAL A 219 -8.38 0.52 14.57
C VAL A 219 -8.78 0.64 13.10
N GLY A 220 -9.47 1.73 12.77
CA GLY A 220 -10.00 1.98 11.44
C GLY A 220 -11.38 1.42 11.19
N GLU A 221 -12.00 0.67 12.14
CA GLU A 221 -13.38 0.25 11.99
C GLU A 221 -14.37 1.40 12.24
N GLN A 222 -15.52 1.30 11.59
CA GLN A 222 -16.63 2.23 11.79
C GLN A 222 -17.53 1.77 12.93
N PHE A 223 -18.09 2.73 13.65
CA PHE A 223 -19.17 2.49 14.57
C PHE A 223 -20.32 3.49 14.36
N VAL A 224 -21.52 3.04 14.63
CA VAL A 224 -22.76 3.77 14.31
C VAL A 224 -23.61 3.88 15.56
N GLY A 225 -24.06 5.08 15.87
CA GLY A 225 -25.01 5.34 16.95
C GLY A 225 -26.42 4.90 16.56
N GLU A 226 -27.08 4.17 17.46
CA GLU A 226 -28.41 3.60 17.22
C GLU A 226 -29.46 4.69 17.12
N ASN A 227 -29.40 5.71 17.98
CA ASN A 227 -30.39 6.78 18.05
C ASN A 227 -30.00 7.97 17.17
N SER A 228 -28.77 8.47 17.32
CA SER A 228 -28.27 9.65 16.60
C SER A 228 -28.04 9.37 15.11
N GLY A 229 -27.69 8.11 14.76
CA GLY A 229 -27.22 7.76 13.45
C GLY A 229 -25.88 8.45 13.12
N ALA A 230 -25.13 8.90 14.14
CA ALA A 230 -23.78 9.38 13.99
C ALA A 230 -22.87 8.24 13.57
N VAL A 231 -21.89 8.53 12.72
CA VAL A 231 -20.91 7.58 12.25
C VAL A 231 -19.53 8.07 12.69
N GLY A 232 -18.83 7.22 13.43
CA GLY A 232 -17.45 7.44 13.85
C GLY A 232 -16.53 6.36 13.30
N ARG A 233 -15.26 6.71 13.20
CA ARG A 233 -14.21 5.76 12.86
C ARG A 233 -13.17 5.75 13.97
N VAL A 234 -12.86 4.56 14.48
CA VAL A 234 -11.87 4.36 15.54
C VAL A 234 -10.48 4.70 15.03
N VAL A 235 -9.80 5.61 15.72
CA VAL A 235 -8.41 6.00 15.40
C VAL A 235 -7.42 5.37 16.38
N LEU A 236 -7.78 5.33 17.65
CA LEU A 236 -6.93 4.79 18.72
C LEU A 236 -7.79 4.20 19.82
N VAL A 237 -7.32 3.15 20.43
CA VAL A 237 -7.92 2.51 21.61
C VAL A 237 -6.96 2.68 22.77
N PRO A 238 -7.06 3.76 23.57
CA PRO A 238 -6.11 4.04 24.65
C PRO A 238 -6.23 3.12 25.86
N GLY A 239 -7.27 2.30 25.93
CA GLY A 239 -7.57 1.40 27.04
C GLY A 239 -8.77 1.89 27.86
N GLY A 240 -9.14 1.17 28.92
CA GLY A 240 -10.20 1.59 29.83
C GLY A 240 -11.59 1.76 29.17
N GLN A 241 -11.90 0.94 28.17
CA GLN A 241 -13.16 1.01 27.42
C GLN A 241 -13.35 2.35 26.69
N GLN A 242 -12.27 2.92 26.21
CA GLN A 242 -12.24 4.19 25.48
C GLN A 242 -11.84 3.98 24.02
N ALA A 243 -12.43 4.80 23.15
CA ALA A 243 -11.99 4.91 21.76
C ALA A 243 -11.87 6.38 21.36
N ASP A 244 -10.71 6.76 20.86
CA ASP A 244 -10.52 8.00 20.13
C ASP A 244 -10.99 7.80 18.70
N PHE A 245 -11.69 8.77 18.15
CA PHE A 245 -12.34 8.60 16.86
C PHE A 245 -12.40 9.89 16.05
N VAL A 246 -12.80 9.76 14.81
CA VAL A 246 -13.19 10.87 13.94
C VAL A 246 -14.64 10.67 13.49
N TYR A 247 -15.38 11.77 13.38
CA TYR A 247 -16.71 11.73 12.77
C TYR A 247 -16.60 11.58 11.26
N GLU A 248 -17.43 10.74 10.67
CA GLU A 248 -17.53 10.56 9.21
C GLU A 248 -18.80 11.20 8.61
N ASN A 249 -19.68 11.71 9.47
CA ASN A 249 -20.86 12.49 9.06
C ASN A 249 -21.08 13.68 10.03
N ASP A 250 -22.03 14.55 9.70
CA ASP A 250 -22.33 15.77 10.46
C ASP A 250 -23.19 15.52 11.72
N LYS A 251 -23.48 14.27 12.03
CA LYS A 251 -24.25 13.89 13.22
C LYS A 251 -23.32 13.69 14.41
N VAL A 252 -23.86 13.86 15.61
CA VAL A 252 -23.14 13.77 16.89
C VAL A 252 -23.73 12.64 17.72
N PHE A 253 -22.89 11.84 18.34
CA PHE A 253 -23.31 10.77 19.24
C PHE A 253 -24.02 11.33 20.50
N GLU A 254 -24.94 10.54 21.03
CA GLU A 254 -25.67 10.85 22.25
C GLU A 254 -25.19 9.98 23.43
N ILE A 255 -25.09 10.59 24.62
CA ILE A 255 -24.76 9.84 25.84
C ILE A 255 -25.93 8.92 26.17
N GLY A 256 -25.63 7.65 26.47
CA GLY A 256 -26.60 6.63 26.78
C GLY A 256 -27.10 5.83 25.57
N GLU A 257 -26.79 6.22 24.35
CA GLU A 257 -27.11 5.40 23.16
C GLU A 257 -26.15 4.20 23.01
N ASN A 258 -26.65 3.17 22.35
CA ASN A 258 -25.78 2.07 21.90
C ASN A 258 -25.07 2.43 20.63
N VAL A 259 -23.85 1.97 20.52
CA VAL A 259 -23.04 1.98 19.28
C VAL A 259 -22.74 0.58 18.86
N THR A 260 -22.82 0.35 17.55
CA THR A 260 -22.44 -0.93 16.93
C THR A 260 -21.20 -0.75 16.11
N LEU A 261 -20.13 -1.48 16.44
CA LEU A 261 -18.89 -1.53 15.71
C LEU A 261 -19.01 -2.55 14.57
N ARG A 262 -18.62 -2.16 13.35
CA ARG A 262 -18.96 -2.93 12.13
C ARG A 262 -18.09 -4.15 11.90
N ASP A 263 -16.79 -4.04 12.16
CA ASP A 263 -15.83 -5.11 11.85
C ASP A 263 -15.78 -6.12 13.02
N SER A 264 -15.75 -5.64 14.26
CA SER A 264 -15.73 -6.48 15.46
C SER A 264 -17.10 -6.98 15.91
N GLY A 265 -18.18 -6.36 15.44
CA GLY A 265 -19.56 -6.70 15.84
C GLY A 265 -19.90 -6.34 17.29
N ILE A 266 -19.08 -5.56 17.97
CA ILE A 266 -19.29 -5.16 19.36
C ILE A 266 -20.44 -4.16 19.45
N ILE A 267 -21.32 -4.38 20.41
CA ILE A 267 -22.35 -3.42 20.82
C ILE A 267 -21.99 -2.91 22.21
N ALA A 268 -21.92 -1.59 22.37
CA ALA A 268 -21.58 -0.95 23.62
C ALA A 268 -22.38 0.33 23.81
N GLN A 269 -22.70 0.66 25.07
CA GLN A 269 -23.42 1.89 25.40
C GLN A 269 -22.43 3.02 25.69
N ILE A 270 -22.68 4.20 25.17
CA ILE A 270 -21.85 5.39 25.41
C ILE A 270 -22.15 5.94 26.82
N ASN A 271 -21.12 5.99 27.67
CA ASN A 271 -21.18 6.58 29.00
C ASN A 271 -20.80 8.06 29.01
N SER A 272 -19.81 8.43 28.23
CA SER A 272 -19.36 9.81 28.13
C SER A 272 -18.72 10.10 26.79
N ILE A 273 -18.73 11.37 26.39
CA ILE A 273 -18.19 11.86 25.14
C ILE A 273 -17.30 13.06 25.44
N ILE A 274 -16.09 13.06 24.89
CA ILE A 274 -15.22 14.22 24.82
C ILE A 274 -15.26 14.72 23.38
N THR A 275 -15.51 15.99 23.18
CA THR A 275 -15.71 16.59 21.85
C THR A 275 -14.42 16.63 21.01
N GLY A 276 -13.26 16.68 21.66
CA GLY A 276 -11.98 16.87 20.98
C GLY A 276 -11.73 18.33 20.58
N ASP A 277 -10.61 18.54 19.90
CA ASP A 277 -10.18 19.85 19.43
C ASP A 277 -10.84 20.21 18.08
N ARG A 278 -10.53 21.39 17.56
CA ARG A 278 -11.12 21.90 16.32
C ARG A 278 -10.65 21.13 15.09
N ASN A 279 -11.58 20.58 14.34
CA ASN A 279 -11.30 19.90 13.06
C ASN A 279 -11.27 20.92 11.90
N LEU A 280 -10.13 21.03 11.22
CA LEU A 280 -9.88 21.93 10.11
C LEU A 280 -9.93 21.22 8.74
N LEU A 281 -10.45 20.00 8.65
CA LEU A 281 -10.43 19.23 7.39
C LEU A 281 -11.03 20.03 6.21
N SER A 282 -12.12 20.76 6.45
CA SER A 282 -12.79 21.58 5.43
C SER A 282 -11.90 22.74 4.90
N SER A 283 -10.85 23.09 5.61
CA SER A 283 -9.90 24.17 5.27
C SER A 283 -8.80 23.71 4.32
N TYR A 284 -8.72 22.42 4.05
CA TYR A 284 -7.68 21.81 3.22
C TYR A 284 -8.27 21.06 2.02
N THR A 285 -7.44 20.90 1.01
CA THR A 285 -7.62 19.95 -0.09
C THR A 285 -6.53 18.89 0.00
N VAL A 286 -6.82 17.69 -0.49
CA VAL A 286 -5.88 16.58 -0.45
C VAL A 286 -5.24 16.42 -1.81
N ASP A 287 -3.92 16.33 -1.82
CA ASP A 287 -3.11 15.86 -2.93
C ASP A 287 -2.58 14.47 -2.56
N ASN A 288 -3.03 13.45 -3.26
CA ASN A 288 -2.69 12.05 -2.96
C ASN A 288 -1.25 11.66 -3.34
N GLY A 289 -0.52 12.55 -3.99
CA GLY A 289 0.85 12.30 -4.45
C GLY A 289 0.93 11.65 -5.83
N GLN A 290 -0.18 11.29 -6.46
CA GLN A 290 -0.18 10.69 -7.78
C GLN A 290 0.22 11.72 -8.84
N ARG A 291 1.22 11.40 -9.67
CA ARG A 291 1.70 12.18 -10.81
C ARG A 291 1.62 11.32 -12.06
N LEU A 292 1.80 11.94 -13.21
CA LEU A 292 1.76 11.23 -14.49
C LEU A 292 2.89 10.20 -14.63
N GLU A 293 4.06 10.50 -14.08
CA GLU A 293 5.28 9.74 -14.30
C GLU A 293 5.82 9.07 -13.03
N TYR A 294 5.36 9.48 -11.85
CA TYR A 294 5.84 8.95 -10.57
C TYR A 294 4.81 9.17 -9.45
N VAL A 295 5.04 8.55 -8.32
CA VAL A 295 4.28 8.76 -7.09
C VAL A 295 5.12 9.61 -6.14
N ASP A 296 4.59 10.79 -5.79
CA ASP A 296 5.18 11.70 -4.82
C ASP A 296 4.59 11.46 -3.42
N TYR A 297 5.14 12.09 -2.40
CA TYR A 297 4.50 12.12 -1.09
C TYR A 297 3.16 12.84 -1.16
N GLY A 298 2.15 12.25 -0.53
CA GLY A 298 0.86 12.91 -0.38
C GLY A 298 0.96 14.11 0.55
N ARG A 299 0.09 15.08 0.34
CA ARG A 299 0.07 16.32 1.10
C ARG A 299 -1.34 16.85 1.27
N ILE A 300 -1.54 17.68 2.27
CA ILE A 300 -2.70 18.54 2.39
C ILE A 300 -2.30 19.95 1.98
N VAL A 301 -3.18 20.62 1.23
CA VAL A 301 -2.97 21.98 0.73
C VAL A 301 -4.05 22.89 1.32
N ARG A 302 -3.64 23.94 2.02
CA ARG A 302 -4.57 24.88 2.63
C ARG A 302 -5.26 25.72 1.56
N LYS A 303 -6.56 25.89 1.66
CA LYS A 303 -7.33 26.73 0.75
C LYS A 303 -6.92 28.22 0.90
N LYS A 304 -6.94 28.95 -0.21
CA LYS A 304 -6.40 30.32 -0.26
C LYS A 304 -7.01 31.31 0.71
N ASP A 305 -8.31 31.19 0.97
CA ASP A 305 -9.07 32.16 1.78
C ASP A 305 -9.17 31.74 3.25
N VAL A 306 -8.35 30.78 3.68
CA VAL A 306 -8.37 30.25 5.04
C VAL A 306 -7.14 30.72 5.81
N SER A 307 -7.36 31.20 7.02
CA SER A 307 -6.29 31.60 7.93
C SER A 307 -5.41 30.40 8.29
N ALA A 308 -4.10 30.65 8.37
CA ALA A 308 -3.17 29.62 8.78
C ALA A 308 -3.37 29.23 10.24
N PRO A 309 -3.25 27.94 10.58
CA PRO A 309 -3.23 27.48 11.95
C PRO A 309 -2.04 28.09 12.71
N THR A 310 -2.15 28.16 14.02
CA THR A 310 -1.09 28.71 14.87
C THR A 310 -0.51 27.68 15.83
N ARG A 311 -1.27 26.61 16.11
CA ARG A 311 -0.92 25.57 17.09
C ARG A 311 -0.64 24.26 16.40
N LYS A 312 -0.23 23.23 17.16
CA LYS A 312 0.03 21.90 16.67
C LYS A 312 -1.16 21.36 15.86
N LEU A 313 -0.84 20.63 14.81
CA LEU A 313 -1.83 19.90 14.02
C LEU A 313 -1.64 18.40 14.18
N LYS A 314 -2.73 17.66 14.26
CA LYS A 314 -2.76 16.21 14.10
C LYS A 314 -3.61 15.86 12.89
N ILE A 315 -2.98 15.21 11.93
CA ILE A 315 -3.61 14.84 10.67
C ILE A 315 -3.80 13.34 10.68
N ILE A 316 -5.04 12.90 10.39
CA ILE A 316 -5.41 11.48 10.36
C ILE A 316 -5.81 11.14 8.94
N PHE A 317 -5.25 10.08 8.40
CA PHE A 317 -5.43 9.68 7.01
C PHE A 317 -5.29 8.17 6.82
N ASP A 318 -5.84 7.68 5.72
CA ASP A 318 -5.63 6.33 5.21
C ASP A 318 -4.69 6.41 4.00
N ASN A 319 -3.74 5.50 3.90
CA ASN A 319 -2.83 5.37 2.76
C ASN A 319 -2.68 3.92 2.35
N PHE A 320 -2.35 3.70 1.06
CA PHE A 320 -1.98 2.37 0.61
C PHE A 320 -0.54 2.05 1.04
N VAL A 321 -0.31 0.80 1.42
CA VAL A 321 1.03 0.31 1.72
C VAL A 321 1.73 0.03 0.38
N ASN A 322 2.86 0.69 0.16
CA ASN A 322 3.68 0.54 -1.04
C ASN A 322 4.95 -0.24 -0.67
N ASP A 323 4.86 -1.55 -0.66
CA ASP A 323 5.99 -2.46 -0.52
C ASP A 323 5.81 -3.67 -1.46
N GLU A 324 6.85 -4.46 -1.63
CA GLU A 324 6.83 -5.65 -2.48
C GLU A 324 5.71 -6.65 -2.11
N SER A 325 5.32 -6.68 -0.84
CA SER A 325 4.28 -7.59 -0.33
C SER A 325 2.88 -7.07 -0.59
N SER A 326 2.69 -5.76 -0.72
CA SER A 326 1.40 -5.09 -0.81
C SER A 326 0.81 -5.03 -2.22
N GLY A 327 1.54 -5.51 -3.23
CA GLY A 327 1.08 -5.47 -4.61
C GLY A 327 1.19 -4.12 -5.29
N SER A 328 2.03 -3.21 -4.76
CA SER A 328 2.41 -2.03 -5.50
C SER A 328 3.08 -2.42 -6.82
N ILE A 329 2.75 -1.69 -7.88
CA ILE A 329 3.42 -1.83 -9.17
C ILE A 329 4.75 -1.11 -9.03
N GLU A 330 5.86 -1.84 -9.22
CA GLU A 330 7.19 -1.25 -9.39
C GLU A 330 7.27 -0.51 -10.72
#